data_791973ced898fa3b28ae539edb349434
#
_entry.id   791973ced898fa3b28ae539edb349434
#
_cell.length_a   1.000
_cell.length_b   1.000
_cell.length_c   1.000
_cell.angle_alpha   90.00
_cell.angle_beta   90.00
_cell.angle_gamma   90.00
#
_symmetry.space_group_name_H-M   'P 1'
#
loop_
_entity.id
_entity.type
_entity.pdbx_description
1 polymer ?
#
loop_
_entity_poly.entity_id
_entity_poly.type
_entity_poly.pdbx_seq_one_letter_code
_entity_poly.pdbx_strand_id
1 'polypeptide(L)'
;MSTGYTGFEALWHDLFWEAEEAPSEVLLMDDFLQDKDGKSLYVGSGSGRLLGPLVEAEHELGGLEMSPEMVALSREKFPLAEVVEGAWQDHQGEDKYASIVIPAFTFQLFSDPQKQLQRLWEQTDHLYLTLFFPWAELSGDLPQNEWYFDRGIQLPTGESGELETRHKIKEQGGSLVRRHRYTMKDAAGAVVRAEETEQRLRFFTDVALKNLLKKTGWEIEKEIENLGDEDDLVYVATFYLRGC
;
A
#
# COMPACT_ATOMS: atom_id res chain seq x y z
N MET A 1 -6.14 -10.20 -12.13
CA MET A 1 -4.84 -9.92 -11.54
C MET A 1 -4.80 -8.42 -11.39
N SER A 2 -4.54 -7.88 -10.19
CA SER A 2 -4.21 -6.47 -10.06
C SER A 2 -2.86 -6.31 -10.77
N THR A 3 -2.81 -5.58 -11.83
CA THR A 3 -1.54 -5.10 -12.40
C THR A 3 -1.00 -4.09 -11.41
N GLY A 4 0.27 -4.19 -11.02
CA GLY A 4 0.92 -3.15 -10.23
C GLY A 4 0.81 -1.80 -10.92
N TYR A 5 1.13 -0.73 -10.20
CA TYR A 5 1.16 0.62 -10.77
C TYR A 5 2.12 0.67 -11.95
N THR A 6 1.62 1.04 -13.13
CA THR A 6 2.42 1.06 -14.37
C THR A 6 2.23 2.38 -15.12
N GLY A 7 3.23 2.75 -15.92
CA GLY A 7 3.15 3.88 -16.81
C GLY A 7 2.80 5.20 -16.12
N PHE A 8 1.74 5.81 -16.58
CA PHE A 8 1.29 7.12 -16.10
C PHE A 8 0.73 7.08 -14.67
N GLU A 9 0.03 5.98 -14.31
CA GLU A 9 -0.46 5.78 -12.95
C GLU A 9 0.68 5.77 -11.93
N ALA A 10 1.79 5.08 -12.23
CA ALA A 10 2.94 5.02 -11.33
C ALA A 10 3.52 6.41 -11.06
N LEU A 11 3.73 7.21 -12.11
CA LEU A 11 4.25 8.56 -11.99
C LEU A 11 3.32 9.49 -11.21
N TRP A 12 2.01 9.48 -11.52
CA TRP A 12 1.05 10.36 -10.86
C TRP A 12 0.75 9.94 -9.44
N HIS A 13 0.66 8.66 -9.17
CA HIS A 13 0.52 8.15 -7.82
C HIS A 13 1.64 8.70 -6.92
N ASP A 14 2.87 8.60 -7.38
CA ASP A 14 4.01 9.09 -6.65
C ASP A 14 3.93 10.61 -6.38
N LEU A 15 3.62 11.43 -7.39
CA LEU A 15 3.47 12.88 -7.25
C LEU A 15 2.32 13.27 -6.30
N PHE A 16 1.19 12.59 -6.35
CA PHE A 16 0.06 12.86 -5.45
C PHE A 16 0.38 12.54 -3.99
N TRP A 17 1.18 11.51 -3.74
CA TRP A 17 1.51 11.08 -2.39
C TRP A 17 2.77 11.76 -1.83
N GLU A 18 3.64 12.28 -2.67
CA GLU A 18 4.79 13.11 -2.22
C GLU A 18 4.36 14.43 -1.57
N ALA A 19 3.23 14.98 -2.00
CA ALA A 19 2.70 16.20 -1.42
C ALA A 19 2.17 16.01 0.02
N GLU A 20 1.96 14.76 0.44
CA GLU A 20 1.61 14.43 1.82
C GLU A 20 2.88 14.30 2.66
N GLU A 21 2.91 14.98 3.82
CA GLU A 21 4.02 14.90 4.77
C GLU A 21 4.31 13.46 5.18
N ALA A 22 5.58 13.21 5.55
CA ALA A 22 6.07 11.87 5.91
C ALA A 22 5.16 11.24 6.96
N PRO A 23 4.55 10.15 6.62
CA PRO A 23 3.38 9.69 7.32
C PRO A 23 3.74 9.10 8.68
N SER A 24 2.81 9.22 9.58
CA SER A 24 2.77 8.44 10.83
C SER A 24 3.11 6.95 10.61
N GLU A 25 2.88 6.43 9.41
CA GLU A 25 3.22 5.05 9.05
C GLU A 25 4.72 4.78 9.04
N VAL A 26 5.58 5.73 8.66
CA VAL A 26 7.05 5.58 8.78
C VAL A 26 7.44 5.41 10.25
N LEU A 27 6.85 6.20 11.15
CA LEU A 27 7.12 6.10 12.59
C LEU A 27 6.64 4.76 13.18
N LEU A 28 5.50 4.25 12.71
CA LEU A 28 5.00 2.94 13.15
C LEU A 28 5.86 1.79 12.63
N MET A 29 6.36 1.89 11.41
CA MET A 29 7.29 0.91 10.85
C MET A 29 8.65 0.98 11.54
N ASP A 30 9.15 2.16 11.86
CA ASP A 30 10.36 2.36 12.64
C ASP A 30 10.24 1.69 14.02
N ASP A 31 9.16 1.98 14.77
CA ASP A 31 8.84 1.33 16.06
C ASP A 31 8.81 -0.20 15.95
N PHE A 32 8.19 -0.72 14.88
CA PHE A 32 8.13 -2.16 14.65
C PHE A 32 9.49 -2.79 14.35
N LEU A 33 10.35 -2.08 13.61
CA LEU A 33 11.64 -2.60 13.14
C LEU A 33 12.76 -2.50 14.18
N GLN A 34 12.65 -1.59 15.18
CA GLN A 34 13.73 -1.30 16.16
C GLN A 34 14.28 -2.54 16.86
N ASP A 35 13.44 -3.51 17.19
CA ASP A 35 13.83 -4.72 17.93
C ASP A 35 14.03 -5.94 17.01
N LYS A 36 14.20 -5.74 15.70
CA LYS A 36 14.33 -6.82 14.72
C LYS A 36 15.76 -6.87 14.18
N ASP A 37 16.60 -7.69 14.82
CA ASP A 37 17.98 -7.92 14.36
C ASP A 37 18.00 -8.74 13.06
N GLY A 38 18.59 -8.18 12.00
CA GLY A 38 18.80 -8.82 10.72
C GLY A 38 17.93 -8.29 9.58
N LYS A 39 18.08 -8.91 8.42
CA LYS A 39 17.48 -8.45 7.17
C LYS A 39 15.96 -8.57 7.20
N SER A 40 15.29 -7.46 6.96
CA SER A 40 13.84 -7.36 6.81
C SER A 40 13.43 -7.10 5.35
N LEU A 41 12.19 -7.43 5.00
CA LEU A 41 11.65 -7.27 3.64
C LEU A 41 10.40 -6.40 3.64
N TYR A 42 10.39 -5.37 2.80
CA TYR A 42 9.21 -4.57 2.51
C TYR A 42 8.55 -5.06 1.21
N VAL A 43 7.36 -5.62 1.29
CA VAL A 43 6.61 -6.13 0.14
C VAL A 43 5.66 -5.06 -0.39
N GLY A 44 5.80 -4.73 -1.69
CA GLY A 44 5.07 -3.65 -2.34
C GLY A 44 5.66 -2.28 -2.01
N SER A 45 7.00 -2.17 -2.11
CA SER A 45 7.72 -0.95 -1.69
C SER A 45 7.44 0.29 -2.55
N GLY A 46 6.78 0.12 -3.70
CA GLY A 46 6.42 1.22 -4.59
C GLY A 46 7.61 2.07 -5.02
N SER A 47 7.43 3.38 -5.07
CA SER A 47 8.49 4.35 -5.36
C SER A 47 9.52 4.54 -4.23
N GLY A 48 9.42 3.78 -3.15
CA GLY A 48 10.33 3.85 -2.01
C GLY A 48 9.98 4.92 -0.96
N ARG A 49 8.88 5.61 -1.08
CA ARG A 49 8.46 6.72 -0.20
C ARG A 49 8.51 6.38 1.29
N LEU A 50 8.08 5.18 1.67
CA LEU A 50 8.16 4.69 3.05
C LEU A 50 9.47 3.91 3.32
N LEU A 51 10.05 3.28 2.30
CA LEU A 51 11.28 2.50 2.41
C LEU A 51 12.50 3.40 2.62
N GLY A 52 12.63 4.47 1.83
CA GLY A 52 13.80 5.35 1.85
C GLY A 52 14.12 5.91 3.23
N PRO A 53 13.17 6.57 3.93
CA PRO A 53 13.41 7.09 5.28
C PRO A 53 13.84 6.02 6.30
N LEU A 54 13.36 4.78 6.17
CA LEU A 54 13.73 3.68 7.06
C LEU A 54 15.16 3.17 6.78
N VAL A 55 15.56 3.13 5.51
CA VAL A 55 16.94 2.81 5.12
C VAL A 55 17.90 3.91 5.58
N GLU A 56 17.49 5.18 5.48
CA GLU A 56 18.25 6.31 6.01
C GLU A 56 18.37 6.30 7.54
N ALA A 57 17.38 5.71 8.25
CA ALA A 57 17.42 5.42 9.67
C ALA A 57 18.22 4.15 10.03
N GLU A 58 19.00 3.61 9.08
CA GLU A 58 19.89 2.47 9.24
C GLU A 58 19.21 1.11 9.50
N HIS A 59 17.91 0.97 9.18
CA HIS A 59 17.27 -0.34 9.20
C HIS A 59 17.78 -1.22 8.05
N GLU A 60 18.07 -2.49 8.35
CA GLU A 60 18.47 -3.48 7.34
C GLU A 60 17.23 -3.98 6.57
N LEU A 61 16.67 -3.09 5.74
CA LEU A 61 15.39 -3.27 5.05
C LEU A 61 15.56 -3.23 3.53
N GLY A 62 15.18 -4.31 2.84
CA GLY A 62 15.12 -4.37 1.38
C GLY A 62 13.69 -4.29 0.85
N GLY A 63 13.49 -3.73 -0.34
CA GLY A 63 12.20 -3.63 -1.02
C GLY A 63 11.97 -4.75 -2.03
N LEU A 64 10.72 -5.19 -2.15
CA LEU A 64 10.22 -6.03 -3.24
C LEU A 64 9.05 -5.31 -3.90
N GLU A 65 9.17 -5.00 -5.19
CA GLU A 65 8.15 -4.27 -5.95
C GLU A 65 7.95 -4.90 -7.32
N MET A 66 6.69 -5.07 -7.73
CA MET A 66 6.37 -5.76 -8.99
C MET A 66 6.31 -4.82 -10.20
N SER A 67 6.18 -3.52 -9.99
CA SER A 67 6.14 -2.51 -11.06
C SER A 67 7.55 -2.06 -11.42
N PRO A 68 8.02 -2.30 -12.67
CA PRO A 68 9.31 -1.82 -13.12
C PRO A 68 9.45 -0.28 -13.02
N GLU A 69 8.36 0.44 -13.28
CA GLU A 69 8.34 1.90 -13.20
C GLU A 69 8.51 2.38 -11.75
N MET A 70 7.83 1.76 -10.79
CA MET A 70 8.00 2.07 -9.37
C MET A 70 9.40 1.72 -8.88
N VAL A 71 9.96 0.59 -9.30
CA VAL A 71 11.35 0.21 -9.00
C VAL A 71 12.32 1.24 -9.53
N ALA A 72 12.13 1.74 -10.77
CA ALA A 72 12.98 2.77 -11.34
C ALA A 72 12.91 4.08 -10.54
N LEU A 73 11.71 4.53 -10.16
CA LEU A 73 11.50 5.70 -9.31
C LEU A 73 12.16 5.54 -7.93
N SER A 74 12.00 4.37 -7.31
CA SER A 74 12.61 4.10 -6.02
C SER A 74 14.13 4.17 -6.06
N ARG A 75 14.76 3.57 -7.06
CA ARG A 75 16.21 3.59 -7.23
C ARG A 75 16.75 4.99 -7.54
N GLU A 76 15.99 5.81 -8.26
CA GLU A 76 16.35 7.20 -8.54
C GLU A 76 16.29 8.06 -7.27
N LYS A 77 15.21 7.94 -6.47
CA LYS A 77 14.98 8.76 -5.29
C LYS A 77 15.80 8.32 -4.07
N PHE A 78 15.95 7.02 -3.91
CA PHE A 78 16.55 6.40 -2.72
C PHE A 78 17.65 5.40 -3.15
N PRO A 79 18.79 5.88 -3.66
CA PRO A 79 19.82 5.00 -4.22
C PRO A 79 20.50 4.07 -3.20
N LEU A 80 20.30 4.30 -1.91
CA LEU A 80 20.77 3.42 -0.83
C LEU A 80 19.81 2.26 -0.56
N ALA A 81 18.55 2.35 -0.99
CA ALA A 81 17.56 1.30 -0.78
C ALA A 81 17.74 0.19 -1.82
N GLU A 82 17.96 -1.03 -1.35
CA GLU A 82 17.96 -2.21 -2.20
C GLU A 82 16.53 -2.58 -2.59
N VAL A 83 16.17 -2.45 -3.87
CA VAL A 83 14.84 -2.84 -4.35
C VAL A 83 14.98 -3.91 -5.44
N VAL A 84 14.33 -5.05 -5.20
CA VAL A 84 14.21 -6.16 -6.13
C VAL A 84 12.90 -6.05 -6.90
N GLU A 85 12.98 -6.11 -8.24
CA GLU A 85 11.81 -6.21 -9.09
C GLU A 85 11.25 -7.62 -9.05
N GLY A 86 10.00 -7.77 -8.63
CA GLY A 86 9.34 -9.07 -8.56
C GLY A 86 8.02 -9.03 -7.82
N ALA A 87 7.19 -10.03 -8.10
CA ALA A 87 5.93 -10.21 -7.40
C ALA A 87 6.12 -11.11 -6.18
N TRP A 88 5.45 -10.78 -5.07
CA TRP A 88 5.53 -11.56 -3.84
C TRP A 88 5.23 -13.05 -4.04
N GLN A 89 4.25 -13.40 -4.87
CA GLN A 89 3.88 -14.79 -5.12
C GLN A 89 4.98 -15.63 -5.78
N ASP A 90 5.92 -14.99 -6.46
CA ASP A 90 7.03 -15.63 -7.18
C ASP A 90 8.36 -15.47 -6.43
N HIS A 91 8.40 -14.61 -5.41
CA HIS A 91 9.59 -14.35 -4.62
C HIS A 91 9.95 -15.55 -3.74
N GLN A 92 11.20 -15.95 -3.77
CA GLN A 92 11.75 -16.99 -2.89
C GLN A 92 12.91 -16.39 -2.12
N GLY A 93 12.69 -16.18 -0.81
CA GLY A 93 13.78 -15.82 0.10
C GLY A 93 14.74 -16.99 0.23
N GLU A 94 16.03 -16.70 0.32
CA GLU A 94 17.06 -17.74 0.57
C GLU A 94 16.99 -18.22 2.03
N ASP A 95 16.71 -17.29 2.95
CA ASP A 95 16.57 -17.51 4.39
C ASP A 95 15.31 -16.79 4.92
N LYS A 96 14.93 -17.10 6.18
CA LYS A 96 13.88 -16.34 6.88
C LYS A 96 14.32 -14.89 7.09
N TYR A 97 13.40 -13.97 6.85
CA TYR A 97 13.59 -12.57 7.20
C TYR A 97 13.39 -12.34 8.70
N ALA A 98 14.12 -11.41 9.28
CA ALA A 98 13.91 -10.96 10.64
C ALA A 98 12.48 -10.42 10.83
N SER A 99 11.98 -9.69 9.81
CA SER A 99 10.58 -9.31 9.72
C SER A 99 10.15 -9.07 8.27
N ILE A 100 8.85 -9.09 8.02
CA ILE A 100 8.26 -8.63 6.75
C ILE A 100 7.28 -7.50 7.05
N VAL A 101 7.36 -6.41 6.27
CA VAL A 101 6.43 -5.28 6.37
C VAL A 101 5.62 -5.15 5.09
N ILE A 102 4.30 -5.03 5.22
CA ILE A 102 3.36 -4.88 4.11
C ILE A 102 2.43 -3.69 4.42
N PRO A 103 2.91 -2.45 4.32
CA PRO A 103 2.11 -1.27 4.58
C PRO A 103 1.22 -0.89 3.38
N ALA A 104 0.56 0.24 3.49
CA ALA A 104 -0.19 0.91 2.42
C ALA A 104 -1.16 -0.01 1.66
N PHE A 105 -1.82 -0.91 2.41
CA PHE A 105 -2.89 -1.80 1.91
C PHE A 105 -2.47 -2.84 0.87
N THR A 106 -1.19 -3.02 0.61
CA THR A 106 -0.66 -3.97 -0.38
C THR A 106 -1.17 -5.39 -0.14
N PHE A 107 -1.32 -5.82 1.12
CA PHE A 107 -1.87 -7.13 1.46
C PHE A 107 -3.29 -7.35 0.91
N GLN A 108 -4.10 -6.30 0.82
CA GLN A 108 -5.48 -6.35 0.34
C GLN A 108 -5.59 -6.56 -1.18
N LEU A 109 -4.48 -6.38 -1.91
CA LEU A 109 -4.38 -6.66 -3.35
C LEU A 109 -4.13 -8.15 -3.64
N PHE A 110 -3.75 -8.94 -2.64
CA PHE A 110 -3.48 -10.37 -2.83
C PHE A 110 -4.76 -11.16 -3.13
N SER A 111 -4.68 -12.08 -4.08
CA SER A 111 -5.83 -12.87 -4.54
C SER A 111 -6.32 -13.90 -3.52
N ASP A 112 -5.42 -14.48 -2.73
CA ASP A 112 -5.69 -15.51 -1.71
C ASP A 112 -4.99 -15.14 -0.40
N PRO A 113 -5.64 -14.34 0.47
CA PRO A 113 -5.01 -13.85 1.70
C PRO A 113 -4.63 -14.97 2.66
N GLN A 114 -5.40 -16.08 2.71
CA GLN A 114 -5.06 -17.22 3.58
C GLN A 114 -3.75 -17.88 3.14
N LYS A 115 -3.62 -18.16 1.85
CA LYS A 115 -2.39 -18.74 1.29
C LYS A 115 -1.21 -17.80 1.47
N GLN A 116 -1.42 -16.49 1.31
CA GLN A 116 -0.33 -15.52 1.48
C GLN A 116 0.12 -15.40 2.94
N LEU A 117 -0.80 -15.42 3.91
CA LEU A 117 -0.43 -15.43 5.33
C LEU A 117 0.33 -16.71 5.73
N GLN A 118 -0.07 -17.86 5.20
CA GLN A 118 0.68 -19.11 5.42
C GLN A 118 2.09 -19.01 4.86
N ARG A 119 2.24 -18.47 3.65
CA ARG A 119 3.54 -18.26 3.04
C ARG A 119 4.40 -17.26 3.81
N LEU A 120 3.81 -16.16 4.29
CA LEU A 120 4.50 -15.19 5.14
C LEU A 120 5.02 -15.84 6.42
N TRP A 121 4.21 -16.70 7.03
CA TRP A 121 4.59 -17.46 8.23
C TRP A 121 5.81 -18.39 8.00
N GLU A 122 5.96 -18.92 6.79
CA GLU A 122 7.15 -19.72 6.41
C GLU A 122 8.41 -18.86 6.26
N GLN A 123 8.26 -17.55 5.98
CA GLN A 123 9.35 -16.64 5.65
C GLN A 123 9.78 -15.73 6.81
N THR A 124 8.95 -15.54 7.84
CA THR A 124 9.26 -14.70 8.99
C THR A 124 8.43 -15.09 10.21
N ASP A 125 8.91 -14.72 11.39
CA ASP A 125 8.16 -14.82 12.64
C ASP A 125 7.53 -13.47 13.06
N HIS A 126 7.82 -12.37 12.34
CA HIS A 126 7.30 -11.03 12.63
C HIS A 126 6.75 -10.35 11.36
N LEU A 127 5.48 -9.95 11.42
CA LEU A 127 4.79 -9.36 10.29
C LEU A 127 4.11 -8.04 10.68
N TYR A 128 4.37 -6.99 9.90
CA TYR A 128 3.66 -5.72 9.97
C TYR A 128 2.64 -5.65 8.83
N LEU A 129 1.39 -5.33 9.14
CA LEU A 129 0.35 -5.10 8.15
C LEU A 129 -0.37 -3.79 8.41
N THR A 130 -0.59 -2.99 7.36
CA THR A 130 -1.56 -1.90 7.38
C THR A 130 -2.74 -2.24 6.47
N LEU A 131 -3.95 -2.16 7.01
CA LEU A 131 -5.18 -2.50 6.32
C LEU A 131 -6.14 -1.32 6.30
N PHE A 132 -6.72 -1.08 5.15
CA PHE A 132 -7.78 -0.11 4.93
C PHE A 132 -9.15 -0.79 5.07
N PHE A 133 -10.08 -0.11 5.75
CA PHE A 133 -11.47 -0.51 5.77
C PHE A 133 -12.31 0.54 5.03
N PRO A 134 -13.09 0.16 4.00
CA PRO A 134 -13.80 1.10 3.13
C PRO A 134 -15.06 1.65 3.79
N TRP A 135 -14.89 2.35 4.92
CA TRP A 135 -16.00 2.85 5.72
C TRP A 135 -16.86 3.86 4.97
N ALA A 136 -16.24 4.85 4.34
CA ALA A 136 -16.94 5.88 3.59
C ALA A 136 -17.73 5.32 2.39
N GLU A 137 -17.15 4.31 1.74
CA GLU A 137 -17.81 3.61 0.64
C GLU A 137 -18.98 2.75 1.13
N LEU A 138 -18.86 2.13 2.31
CA LEU A 138 -19.91 1.28 2.91
C LEU A 138 -21.04 2.09 3.55
N SER A 139 -20.72 3.23 4.19
CA SER A 139 -21.71 4.13 4.81
C SER A 139 -22.56 4.86 3.79
N GLY A 140 -22.06 5.00 2.55
CA GLY A 140 -22.70 5.75 1.48
C GLY A 140 -22.31 7.25 1.48
N ASP A 141 -21.28 7.62 2.24
CA ASP A 141 -20.75 8.99 2.23
C ASP A 141 -20.09 9.33 0.90
N LEU A 142 -19.64 8.32 0.16
CA LEU A 142 -19.14 8.45 -1.20
C LEU A 142 -20.14 7.88 -2.23
N PRO A 143 -20.30 8.52 -3.41
CA PRO A 143 -21.26 8.09 -4.42
C PRO A 143 -20.86 6.73 -5.01
N GLN A 144 -21.80 5.78 -5.00
CA GLN A 144 -21.58 4.42 -5.51
C GLN A 144 -21.67 4.40 -7.04
N ASN A 145 -20.61 3.85 -7.67
CA ASN A 145 -20.53 3.61 -9.11
C ASN A 145 -20.64 4.89 -9.99
N GLU A 146 -20.31 6.04 -9.40
CA GLU A 146 -20.23 7.34 -10.06
C GLU A 146 -18.80 7.89 -9.92
N TRP A 147 -18.34 8.67 -10.89
CA TRP A 147 -17.06 9.35 -10.81
C TRP A 147 -17.15 10.55 -9.87
N TYR A 148 -16.22 10.68 -8.97
CA TYR A 148 -16.05 11.86 -8.12
C TYR A 148 -14.61 12.32 -8.16
N PHE A 149 -14.40 13.61 -7.97
CA PHE A 149 -13.08 14.19 -7.80
C PHE A 149 -12.46 13.68 -6.49
N ASP A 150 -11.27 13.11 -6.57
CA ASP A 150 -10.55 12.57 -5.42
C ASP A 150 -9.49 13.58 -4.99
N ARG A 151 -8.56 13.91 -5.86
CA ARG A 151 -7.49 14.87 -5.59
C ARG A 151 -6.94 15.52 -6.85
N GLY A 152 -6.20 16.62 -6.66
CA GLY A 152 -5.51 17.32 -7.73
C GLY A 152 -4.16 17.85 -7.28
N ILE A 153 -3.27 18.05 -8.23
CA ILE A 153 -1.96 18.65 -8.01
C ILE A 153 -1.67 19.69 -9.09
N GLN A 154 -1.04 20.79 -8.68
CA GLN A 154 -0.51 21.80 -9.59
C GLN A 154 1.01 21.73 -9.54
N LEU A 155 1.63 21.53 -10.70
CA LEU A 155 3.09 21.46 -10.81
C LEU A 155 3.68 22.87 -10.99
N PRO A 156 4.93 23.10 -10.55
CA PRO A 156 5.61 24.39 -10.76
C PRO A 156 5.77 24.77 -12.24
N THR A 157 5.73 23.79 -13.14
CA THR A 157 5.76 23.99 -14.61
C THR A 157 4.50 24.61 -15.18
N GLY A 158 3.42 24.72 -14.37
CA GLY A 158 2.11 25.16 -14.78
C GLY A 158 1.17 24.02 -15.25
N GLU A 159 1.67 22.82 -15.38
CA GLU A 159 0.86 21.62 -15.63
C GLU A 159 0.06 21.23 -14.38
N SER A 160 -1.08 20.56 -14.58
CA SER A 160 -1.90 20.06 -13.47
C SER A 160 -2.28 18.60 -13.68
N GLY A 161 -2.45 17.90 -12.58
CA GLY A 161 -2.97 16.54 -12.54
C GLY A 161 -4.25 16.46 -11.74
N GLU A 162 -5.19 15.66 -12.22
CA GLU A 162 -6.44 15.37 -11.52
C GLU A 162 -6.60 13.86 -11.42
N LEU A 163 -7.08 13.42 -10.26
CA LEU A 163 -7.52 12.05 -10.02
C LEU A 163 -9.03 12.08 -9.75
N GLU A 164 -9.75 11.35 -10.57
CA GLU A 164 -11.14 11.01 -10.29
C GLU A 164 -11.21 9.53 -9.91
N THR A 165 -12.03 9.23 -8.92
CA THR A 165 -12.23 7.86 -8.45
C THR A 165 -13.69 7.46 -8.66
N ARG A 166 -13.89 6.20 -9.00
CA ARG A 166 -15.20 5.54 -9.03
C ARG A 166 -15.08 4.19 -8.38
N HIS A 167 -15.92 3.89 -7.40
CA HIS A 167 -15.87 2.63 -6.70
C HIS A 167 -17.16 1.82 -6.80
N LYS A 168 -17.02 0.52 -6.59
CA LYS A 168 -18.12 -0.42 -6.47
C LYS A 168 -17.80 -1.46 -5.42
N ILE A 169 -18.68 -1.56 -4.43
CA ILE A 169 -18.58 -2.60 -3.41
C ILE A 169 -19.27 -3.88 -3.87
N LYS A 170 -18.62 -5.00 -3.60
CA LYS A 170 -19.19 -6.34 -3.64
C LYS A 170 -19.21 -6.89 -2.23
N GLU A 171 -20.30 -6.68 -1.51
CA GLU A 171 -20.45 -7.11 -0.11
C GLU A 171 -20.27 -8.61 0.06
N GLN A 172 -20.83 -9.41 -0.84
CA GLN A 172 -20.58 -10.85 -0.89
C GLN A 172 -19.14 -11.11 -1.34
N GLY A 173 -18.27 -11.37 -0.37
CA GLY A 173 -16.85 -11.65 -0.59
C GLY A 173 -15.90 -10.52 -0.21
N GLY A 174 -16.40 -9.44 0.41
CA GLY A 174 -15.56 -8.39 0.99
C GLY A 174 -14.59 -7.77 -0.02
N SER A 175 -15.07 -7.28 -1.16
CA SER A 175 -14.19 -6.66 -2.15
C SER A 175 -14.70 -5.31 -2.61
N LEU A 176 -13.77 -4.36 -2.69
CA LEU A 176 -13.94 -3.04 -3.26
C LEU A 176 -13.23 -3.02 -4.62
N VAL A 177 -13.94 -2.63 -5.65
CA VAL A 177 -13.37 -2.35 -6.97
C VAL A 177 -13.30 -0.84 -7.12
N ARG A 178 -12.07 -0.31 -7.19
CA ARG A 178 -11.81 1.10 -7.48
C ARG A 178 -11.35 1.24 -8.92
N ARG A 179 -11.89 2.25 -9.62
CA ARG A 179 -11.37 2.73 -10.89
C ARG A 179 -10.87 4.13 -10.68
N HIS A 180 -9.68 4.38 -11.14
CA HIS A 180 -9.03 5.68 -11.12
C HIS A 180 -8.95 6.20 -12.55
N ARG A 181 -9.24 7.49 -12.72
CA ARG A 181 -8.98 8.21 -13.95
C ARG A 181 -7.98 9.32 -13.65
N TYR A 182 -6.79 9.17 -14.19
CA TYR A 182 -5.73 10.16 -14.11
C TYR A 182 -5.80 11.06 -15.34
N THR A 183 -5.86 12.37 -15.14
CA THR A 183 -5.90 13.36 -16.23
C THR A 183 -4.79 14.37 -16.02
N MET A 184 -3.96 14.56 -17.05
CA MET A 184 -2.93 15.60 -17.09
C MET A 184 -3.38 16.72 -18.02
N LYS A 185 -3.22 17.95 -17.56
CA LYS A 185 -3.50 19.18 -18.33
C LYS A 185 -2.21 20.00 -18.46
N ASP A 186 -2.03 20.62 -19.61
CA ASP A 186 -0.94 21.59 -19.83
C ASP A 186 -1.23 22.93 -19.11
N ALA A 187 -0.28 23.86 -19.18
CA ALA A 187 -0.40 25.19 -18.57
C ALA A 187 -1.56 26.04 -19.15
N ALA A 188 -2.10 25.66 -20.30
CA ALA A 188 -3.27 26.28 -20.90
C ALA A 188 -4.59 25.60 -20.47
N GLY A 189 -4.53 24.52 -19.69
CA GLY A 189 -5.67 23.75 -19.23
C GLY A 189 -6.19 22.70 -20.22
N ALA A 190 -5.47 22.47 -21.33
CA ALA A 190 -5.85 21.43 -22.28
C ALA A 190 -5.41 20.05 -21.78
N VAL A 191 -6.28 19.04 -21.93
CA VAL A 191 -5.94 17.66 -21.58
C VAL A 191 -4.90 17.13 -22.55
N VAL A 192 -3.73 16.78 -22.03
CA VAL A 192 -2.61 16.22 -22.82
C VAL A 192 -2.48 14.72 -22.66
N ARG A 193 -2.97 14.17 -21.55
CA ARG A 193 -2.99 12.72 -21.31
C ARG A 193 -4.12 12.35 -20.35
N ALA A 194 -4.74 11.19 -20.58
CA ALA A 194 -5.67 10.57 -19.65
C ALA A 194 -5.48 9.04 -19.65
N GLU A 195 -5.62 8.41 -18.49
CA GLU A 195 -5.49 6.97 -18.33
C GLU A 195 -6.47 6.48 -17.26
N GLU A 196 -7.10 5.32 -17.48
CA GLU A 196 -7.95 4.68 -16.48
C GLU A 196 -7.33 3.36 -16.02
N THR A 197 -7.38 3.13 -14.71
CA THR A 197 -6.89 1.91 -14.08
C THR A 197 -7.98 1.29 -13.20
N GLU A 198 -7.84 0.01 -12.87
CA GLU A 198 -8.75 -0.69 -11.98
C GLU A 198 -7.97 -1.46 -10.92
N GLN A 199 -8.30 -1.21 -9.66
CA GLN A 199 -7.79 -1.94 -8.51
C GLN A 199 -8.92 -2.74 -7.86
N ARG A 200 -8.57 -3.91 -7.34
CA ARG A 200 -9.45 -4.73 -6.51
C ARG A 200 -8.83 -4.93 -5.16
N LEU A 201 -9.43 -4.31 -4.17
CA LEU A 201 -9.03 -4.46 -2.77
C LEU A 201 -9.99 -5.43 -2.09
N ARG A 202 -9.43 -6.37 -1.33
CA ARG A 202 -10.18 -7.22 -0.43
C ARG A 202 -10.21 -6.56 0.93
N PHE A 203 -11.39 -6.37 1.51
CA PHE A 203 -11.49 -5.87 2.87
C PHE A 203 -12.02 -6.95 3.82
N PHE A 204 -11.75 -6.76 5.09
CA PHE A 204 -12.09 -7.71 6.14
C PHE A 204 -12.87 -6.98 7.23
N THR A 205 -13.88 -7.62 7.78
CA THR A 205 -14.39 -7.21 9.10
C THR A 205 -13.38 -7.62 10.17
N ASP A 206 -13.39 -6.94 11.31
CA ASP A 206 -12.48 -7.25 12.42
C ASP A 206 -12.52 -8.75 12.79
N VAL A 207 -13.73 -9.30 12.95
CA VAL A 207 -13.91 -10.73 13.26
C VAL A 207 -13.34 -11.65 12.17
N ALA A 208 -13.56 -11.31 10.90
CA ALA A 208 -13.06 -12.11 9.79
C ALA A 208 -11.52 -12.09 9.71
N LEU A 209 -10.93 -10.91 9.94
CA LEU A 209 -9.47 -10.75 9.97
C LEU A 209 -8.85 -11.55 11.13
N LYS A 210 -9.33 -11.35 12.36
CA LYS A 210 -8.80 -12.04 13.56
C LYS A 210 -8.93 -13.57 13.44
N ASN A 211 -10.02 -14.07 12.87
CA ASN A 211 -10.18 -15.50 12.58
C ASN A 211 -9.19 -15.99 11.50
N LEU A 212 -8.95 -15.19 10.46
CA LEU A 212 -8.02 -15.51 9.40
C LEU A 212 -6.57 -15.58 9.93
N LEU A 213 -6.16 -14.58 10.70
CA LEU A 213 -4.83 -14.53 11.35
C LEU A 213 -4.63 -15.75 12.25
N LYS A 214 -5.56 -16.00 13.16
CA LYS A 214 -5.49 -17.17 14.05
C LYS A 214 -5.42 -18.50 13.30
N LYS A 215 -6.21 -18.66 12.23
CA LYS A 215 -6.22 -19.86 11.38
C LYS A 215 -4.90 -20.09 10.68
N THR A 216 -4.15 -19.04 10.40
CA THR A 216 -2.87 -19.07 9.68
C THR A 216 -1.65 -19.00 10.60
N GLY A 217 -1.84 -19.10 11.93
CA GLY A 217 -0.76 -19.17 12.92
C GLY A 217 -0.21 -17.81 13.36
N TRP A 218 -0.98 -16.72 13.14
CA TRP A 218 -0.56 -15.38 13.56
C TRP A 218 -1.29 -14.93 14.82
N GLU A 219 -0.53 -14.40 15.78
CA GLU A 219 -1.05 -13.68 16.95
C GLU A 219 -0.84 -12.17 16.79
N ILE A 220 -1.83 -11.40 17.26
CA ILE A 220 -1.74 -9.92 17.25
C ILE A 220 -1.00 -9.51 18.52
N GLU A 221 0.20 -8.94 18.38
CA GLU A 221 0.95 -8.35 19.48
C GLU A 221 0.51 -6.91 19.75
N LYS A 222 0.24 -6.14 18.68
CA LYS A 222 -0.20 -4.76 18.77
C LYS A 222 -1.20 -4.47 17.65
N GLU A 223 -2.28 -3.79 18.00
CA GLU A 223 -3.28 -3.28 17.06
C GLU A 223 -3.39 -1.77 17.28
N ILE A 224 -3.20 -1.00 16.23
CA ILE A 224 -3.24 0.46 16.26
C ILE A 224 -4.29 0.89 15.25
N GLU A 225 -5.37 1.44 15.74
CA GLU A 225 -6.36 2.08 14.89
C GLU A 225 -5.84 3.47 14.53
N ASN A 226 -5.79 3.77 13.25
CA ASN A 226 -5.49 5.12 12.82
C ASN A 226 -6.73 5.96 13.10
N LEU A 227 -6.56 6.79 14.07
CA LEU A 227 -7.44 7.90 14.33
C LEU A 227 -6.96 9.04 13.41
N GLY A 228 -7.25 8.96 12.11
CA GLY A 228 -7.16 10.12 11.23
C GLY A 228 -7.87 11.30 11.88
N ASP A 229 -7.59 12.52 11.44
CA ASP A 229 -8.37 13.69 11.88
C ASP A 229 -9.86 13.38 11.73
N GLU A 230 -10.72 13.94 12.60
CA GLU A 230 -12.17 13.64 12.62
C GLU A 230 -12.87 13.81 11.25
N ASP A 231 -12.22 14.51 10.32
CA ASP A 231 -12.67 14.70 8.94
C ASP A 231 -12.14 13.62 7.96
N ASP A 232 -11.27 12.69 8.43
CA ASP A 232 -10.69 11.66 7.57
C ASP A 232 -11.67 10.48 7.44
N LEU A 233 -12.30 10.37 6.27
CA LEU A 233 -13.21 9.27 5.92
C LEU A 233 -12.49 7.91 5.72
N VAL A 234 -11.19 7.86 6.00
CA VAL A 234 -10.35 6.68 5.81
C VAL A 234 -10.07 6.02 7.15
N TYR A 235 -10.60 4.81 7.35
CA TYR A 235 -10.26 3.99 8.51
C TYR A 235 -9.12 3.03 8.16
N VAL A 236 -8.04 3.14 8.90
CA VAL A 236 -6.82 2.33 8.74
C VAL A 236 -6.50 1.65 10.06
N ALA A 237 -6.17 0.37 10.03
CA ALA A 237 -5.66 -0.34 11.19
C ALA A 237 -4.29 -0.95 10.86
N THR A 238 -3.35 -0.77 11.78
CA THR A 238 -2.01 -1.35 11.72
C THR A 238 -1.87 -2.47 12.73
N PHE A 239 -1.29 -3.58 12.29
CA PHE A 239 -1.11 -4.79 13.09
C PHE A 239 0.36 -5.18 13.14
N TYR A 240 0.88 -5.37 14.35
CA TYR A 240 2.13 -6.07 14.60
C TYR A 240 1.76 -7.51 14.95
N LEU A 241 2.27 -8.44 14.17
CA LEU A 241 1.90 -9.85 14.24
C LEU A 241 3.12 -10.72 14.54
N ARG A 242 2.91 -11.76 15.34
CA ARG A 242 3.89 -12.77 15.63
C ARG A 242 3.42 -14.14 15.19
N GLY A 243 4.32 -14.91 14.56
CA GLY A 243 4.11 -16.32 14.23
C GLY A 243 4.18 -17.21 15.49
N CYS A 244 3.23 -18.15 15.61
CA CYS A 244 3.11 -19.08 16.75
C CYS A 244 3.54 -20.48 16.35
#